data_427bac564c2d15e61cb5e2982924fb5b
#
_entry.id   427bac564c2d15e61cb5e2982924fb5b
#
_cell.length_a   1.000
_cell.length_b   1.000
_cell.length_c   1.000
_cell.angle_alpha   90.00
_cell.angle_beta   90.00
_cell.angle_gamma   90.00
#
_symmetry.space_group_name_H-M   'P 1'
#
loop_
_entity.id
_entity.type
_entity.pdbx_description
1 polymer ?
#
loop_
_entity_poly.entity_id
_entity_poly.type
_entity_poly.pdbx_seq_one_letter_code
_entity_poly.pdbx_strand_id
1 'polypeptide(L)'
;MANIKETYVDYLGFKTYCKIFEPENPDPAKKPLLVLHGGPGDCHNYLLTYGELADRVGRRVIFYDQIGCGKSMIPHQEDDFYTYDLWVNEFYTVREALGLDDIHLFGNSWGGMLGMLCMMKDDTGVNSFVINSSPVRIQTWLDEANRLLKYMPQDMQDALAEAERTGNYDTPEAKAAADEYYKRHVVGFSENDPNYPQMVKESCAGVGECYMIMQGASEFVVTGKMRDWDIREGVKSIKIPCMALSGTDDEGTPYTIKEGVDLIPDCEWTLIQGAPHIANATHPEECLQAVEGFISRFD
;
A
#
# COMPACT_ATOMS: atom_id res chain seq x y z
N MET A 1 7.34 -18.52 18.17
CA MET A 1 6.92 -17.95 16.87
C MET A 1 5.43 -17.66 16.93
N ALA A 2 5.01 -16.55 16.32
CA ALA A 2 3.61 -16.16 16.31
C ALA A 2 2.70 -17.28 15.76
N ASN A 3 1.52 -17.42 16.33
CA ASN A 3 0.49 -18.31 15.82
C ASN A 3 -0.25 -17.59 14.69
N ILE A 4 -0.13 -18.09 13.46
CA ILE A 4 -0.79 -17.50 12.31
C ILE A 4 -2.19 -18.09 12.19
N LYS A 5 -3.21 -17.22 12.24
CA LYS A 5 -4.61 -17.56 12.04
C LYS A 5 -5.09 -16.95 10.72
N GLU A 6 -5.86 -17.72 9.99
CA GLU A 6 -6.57 -17.26 8.79
C GLU A 6 -8.08 -17.33 9.02
N THR A 7 -8.79 -16.30 8.61
CA THR A 7 -10.24 -16.24 8.75
C THR A 7 -10.86 -15.43 7.62
N TYR A 8 -12.17 -15.42 7.56
CA TYR A 8 -12.92 -14.62 6.59
C TYR A 8 -13.99 -13.80 7.31
N VAL A 9 -14.16 -12.58 6.87
CA VAL A 9 -15.22 -11.66 7.28
C VAL A 9 -16.26 -11.58 6.16
N ASP A 10 -17.54 -11.64 6.50
CA ASP A 10 -18.62 -11.49 5.53
C ASP A 10 -18.78 -10.01 5.15
N TYR A 11 -18.74 -9.71 3.85
CA TYR A 11 -18.96 -8.37 3.34
C TYR A 11 -19.72 -8.40 2.00
N LEU A 12 -20.86 -7.74 1.94
CA LEU A 12 -21.73 -7.65 0.74
C LEU A 12 -22.07 -9.00 0.08
N GLY A 13 -22.17 -10.07 0.87
CA GLY A 13 -22.41 -11.43 0.36
C GLY A 13 -21.15 -12.15 -0.14
N PHE A 14 -20.00 -11.52 -0.06
CA PHE A 14 -18.69 -12.09 -0.33
C PHE A 14 -17.88 -12.30 0.95
N LYS A 15 -16.64 -12.74 0.80
CA LYS A 15 -15.74 -13.06 1.92
C LYS A 15 -14.46 -12.24 1.81
N THR A 16 -14.16 -11.43 2.82
CA THR A 16 -12.90 -10.73 2.98
C THR A 16 -11.94 -11.61 3.79
N TYR A 17 -10.86 -12.04 3.18
CA TYR A 17 -9.81 -12.83 3.83
C TYR A 17 -8.98 -11.99 4.79
N CYS A 18 -8.72 -12.53 5.98
CA CYS A 18 -7.88 -11.92 6.99
C CYS A 18 -6.81 -12.89 7.48
N LYS A 19 -5.57 -12.41 7.60
CA LYS A 19 -4.42 -13.12 8.14
C LYS A 19 -3.92 -12.42 9.39
N ILE A 20 -3.86 -13.15 10.50
CA ILE A 20 -3.61 -12.62 11.83
C ILE A 20 -2.38 -13.30 12.41
N PHE A 21 -1.38 -12.50 12.77
CA PHE A 21 -0.21 -12.93 13.52
C PHE A 21 -0.48 -12.68 15.01
N GLU A 22 -0.83 -13.75 15.73
CA GLU A 22 -1.02 -13.71 17.18
C GLU A 22 0.31 -14.00 17.86
N PRO A 23 0.86 -13.07 18.64
CA PRO A 23 2.11 -13.32 19.35
C PRO A 23 1.96 -14.47 20.36
N GLU A 24 3.00 -15.31 20.50
CA GLU A 24 3.06 -16.35 21.52
C GLU A 24 3.08 -15.74 22.93
N ASN A 25 3.76 -14.61 23.07
CA ASN A 25 3.84 -13.82 24.30
C ASN A 25 3.30 -12.42 24.04
N PRO A 26 1.97 -12.21 24.10
CA PRO A 26 1.39 -10.90 23.84
C PRO A 26 1.77 -9.88 24.92
N ASP A 27 2.16 -8.69 24.47
CA ASP A 27 2.31 -7.55 25.38
C ASP A 27 0.95 -6.84 25.51
N PRO A 28 0.31 -6.89 26.69
CA PRO A 28 -1.02 -6.30 26.86
C PRO A 28 -1.04 -4.77 26.77
N ALA A 29 0.12 -4.12 26.81
CA ALA A 29 0.23 -2.68 26.58
C ALA A 29 0.18 -2.31 25.11
N LYS A 30 0.45 -3.27 24.18
CA LYS A 30 0.54 -3.01 22.75
C LYS A 30 -0.78 -3.22 22.03
N LYS A 31 -1.26 -2.15 21.40
CA LYS A 31 -2.44 -2.22 20.53
C LYS A 31 -2.13 -2.94 19.21
N PRO A 32 -3.11 -3.62 18.61
CA PRO A 32 -2.93 -4.30 17.31
C PRO A 32 -2.55 -3.33 16.19
N LEU A 33 -1.77 -3.83 15.22
CA LEU A 33 -1.49 -3.14 13.95
C LEU A 33 -2.37 -3.73 12.86
N LEU A 34 -3.22 -2.92 12.24
CA LEU A 34 -3.98 -3.28 11.03
C LEU A 34 -3.26 -2.75 9.80
N VAL A 35 -3.00 -3.64 8.83
CA VAL A 35 -2.17 -3.36 7.65
C VAL A 35 -3.03 -3.41 6.38
N LEU A 36 -3.02 -2.32 5.61
CA LEU A 36 -3.72 -2.15 4.34
C LEU A 36 -2.72 -2.25 3.18
N HIS A 37 -3.00 -3.15 2.23
CA HIS A 37 -2.18 -3.31 1.03
C HIS A 37 -2.51 -2.29 -0.06
N GLY A 38 -1.63 -2.18 -1.04
CA GLY A 38 -1.68 -1.28 -2.18
C GLY A 38 -2.52 -1.78 -3.37
N GLY A 39 -2.24 -1.22 -4.51
CA GLY A 39 -2.91 -1.42 -5.79
C GLY A 39 -3.66 -0.15 -6.22
N PRO A 40 -5.01 -0.05 -6.11
CA PRO A 40 -5.99 -1.00 -5.54
C PRO A 40 -6.09 -2.29 -6.33
N GLY A 41 -6.15 -3.41 -5.65
CA GLY A 41 -6.27 -4.72 -6.31
C GLY A 41 -5.07 -5.64 -6.12
N ASP A 42 -4.03 -5.22 -5.41
CA ASP A 42 -2.92 -6.06 -4.95
C ASP A 42 -3.38 -6.98 -3.81
N CYS A 43 -2.50 -7.63 -3.09
CA CYS A 43 -2.84 -8.37 -1.87
C CYS A 43 -1.76 -8.25 -0.80
N HIS A 44 -2.06 -8.75 0.42
CA HIS A 44 -1.24 -8.51 1.61
C HIS A 44 0.18 -9.08 1.57
N ASN A 45 0.48 -10.02 0.68
CA ASN A 45 1.69 -10.86 0.76
C ASN A 45 2.99 -10.05 0.84
N TYR A 46 3.14 -8.99 0.06
CA TYR A 46 4.38 -8.20 0.02
C TYR A 46 4.63 -7.38 1.30
N LEU A 47 3.64 -7.27 2.19
CA LEU A 47 3.75 -6.57 3.48
C LEU A 47 3.98 -7.51 4.67
N LEU A 48 4.13 -8.83 4.44
CA LEU A 48 4.26 -9.83 5.49
C LEU A 48 5.43 -9.61 6.44
N THR A 49 6.44 -8.84 6.05
CA THR A 49 7.55 -8.40 6.92
C THR A 49 7.03 -7.80 8.24
N TYR A 50 5.94 -7.01 8.19
CA TYR A 50 5.38 -6.40 9.40
C TYR A 50 4.77 -7.41 10.38
N GLY A 51 4.45 -8.63 9.93
CA GLY A 51 4.03 -9.72 10.79
C GLY A 51 5.08 -10.14 11.82
N GLU A 52 6.38 -9.86 11.57
CA GLU A 52 7.47 -10.13 12.50
C GLU A 52 7.36 -9.34 13.82
N LEU A 53 6.61 -8.23 13.85
CA LEU A 53 6.36 -7.50 15.09
C LEU A 53 5.64 -8.35 16.14
N ALA A 54 4.90 -9.38 15.72
CA ALA A 54 4.28 -10.30 16.65
C ALA A 54 5.33 -11.11 17.47
N ASP A 55 6.39 -11.57 16.82
CA ASP A 55 7.48 -12.29 17.48
C ASP A 55 8.47 -11.37 18.18
N ARG A 56 8.74 -10.19 17.58
CA ARG A 56 9.79 -9.29 18.06
C ARG A 56 9.38 -8.52 19.32
N VAL A 57 8.11 -8.07 19.36
CA VAL A 57 7.64 -7.14 20.39
C VAL A 57 6.30 -7.51 21.03
N GLY A 58 5.74 -8.68 20.69
CA GLY A 58 4.48 -9.14 21.25
C GLY A 58 3.23 -8.38 20.76
N ARG A 59 3.30 -7.74 19.59
CA ARG A 59 2.19 -6.98 18.99
C ARG A 59 1.40 -7.85 18.02
N ARG A 60 0.08 -7.94 18.17
CA ARG A 60 -0.82 -8.56 17.22
C ARG A 60 -0.81 -7.78 15.91
N VAL A 61 -0.61 -8.47 14.76
CA VAL A 61 -0.61 -7.84 13.43
C VAL A 61 -1.66 -8.49 12.56
N ILE A 62 -2.49 -7.67 11.92
CA ILE A 62 -3.62 -8.10 11.11
C ILE A 62 -3.45 -7.58 9.68
N PHE A 63 -3.54 -8.46 8.72
CA PHE A 63 -3.62 -8.16 7.29
C PHE A 63 -4.97 -8.62 6.78
N TYR A 64 -5.50 -7.96 5.76
CA TYR A 64 -6.60 -8.51 4.99
C TYR A 64 -6.41 -8.22 3.50
N ASP A 65 -6.89 -9.13 2.66
CA ASP A 65 -7.03 -8.86 1.23
C ASP A 65 -8.33 -8.10 1.02
N GLN A 66 -8.23 -6.91 0.43
CA GLN A 66 -9.41 -6.10 0.15
C GLN A 66 -10.29 -6.80 -0.88
N ILE A 67 -11.60 -6.56 -0.83
CA ILE A 67 -12.55 -7.21 -1.74
C ILE A 67 -12.15 -7.02 -3.20
N GLY A 68 -12.17 -8.11 -3.95
CA GLY A 68 -11.84 -8.14 -5.37
C GLY A 68 -10.41 -8.57 -5.70
N CYS A 69 -9.57 -8.92 -4.70
CA CYS A 69 -8.19 -9.34 -4.93
C CYS A 69 -7.70 -10.41 -3.95
N GLY A 70 -6.57 -11.02 -4.26
CA GLY A 70 -5.94 -12.04 -3.45
C GLY A 70 -6.88 -13.20 -3.10
N LYS A 71 -6.96 -13.54 -1.81
CA LYS A 71 -7.90 -14.55 -1.31
C LYS A 71 -9.34 -14.02 -1.11
N SER A 72 -9.55 -12.71 -1.34
CA SER A 72 -10.87 -12.06 -1.36
C SER A 72 -11.39 -11.85 -2.78
N MET A 73 -10.84 -12.58 -3.76
CA MET A 73 -11.27 -12.52 -5.16
C MET A 73 -12.77 -12.84 -5.25
N ILE A 74 -13.48 -12.06 -6.06
CA ILE A 74 -14.90 -12.20 -6.34
C ILE A 74 -15.14 -12.44 -7.83
N PRO A 75 -16.30 -12.97 -8.24
CA PRO A 75 -16.67 -13.01 -9.64
C PRO A 75 -16.66 -11.61 -10.26
N HIS A 76 -16.48 -11.53 -11.57
CA HIS A 76 -16.51 -10.28 -12.32
C HIS A 76 -17.67 -9.38 -11.92
N GLN A 77 -17.38 -8.12 -11.72
CA GLN A 77 -18.35 -7.08 -11.39
C GLN A 77 -18.33 -6.00 -12.46
N GLU A 78 -19.45 -5.28 -12.58
CA GLU A 78 -19.48 -4.07 -13.39
C GLU A 78 -18.57 -2.97 -12.80
N ASP A 79 -18.06 -2.10 -13.64
CA ASP A 79 -17.10 -1.09 -13.22
C ASP A 79 -17.59 -0.19 -12.08
N ASP A 80 -18.91 0.09 -12.01
CA ASP A 80 -19.51 0.93 -10.99
C ASP A 80 -19.55 0.30 -9.59
N PHE A 81 -19.34 -1.02 -9.48
CA PHE A 81 -19.19 -1.71 -8.20
C PHE A 81 -17.95 -1.21 -7.44
N TYR A 82 -16.83 -0.97 -8.15
CA TYR A 82 -15.58 -0.56 -7.52
C TYR A 82 -15.57 0.95 -7.26
N THR A 83 -15.84 1.32 -6.01
CA THR A 83 -15.86 2.71 -5.53
C THR A 83 -14.97 2.88 -4.30
N TYR A 84 -14.55 4.10 -4.00
CA TYR A 84 -13.80 4.38 -2.77
C TYR A 84 -14.60 3.97 -1.51
N ASP A 85 -15.91 4.21 -1.50
CA ASP A 85 -16.80 3.85 -0.39
C ASP A 85 -16.89 2.33 -0.17
N LEU A 86 -16.73 1.52 -1.22
CA LEU A 86 -16.69 0.06 -1.10
C LEU A 86 -15.62 -0.36 -0.09
N TRP A 87 -14.38 0.07 -0.30
CA TRP A 87 -13.25 -0.32 0.56
C TRP A 87 -13.24 0.42 1.90
N VAL A 88 -13.71 1.67 1.96
CA VAL A 88 -13.89 2.38 3.22
C VAL A 88 -14.89 1.68 4.13
N ASN A 89 -16.02 1.19 3.60
CA ASN A 89 -17.00 0.44 4.38
C ASN A 89 -16.49 -0.97 4.74
N GLU A 90 -15.73 -1.62 3.85
CA GLU A 90 -15.07 -2.89 4.16
C GLU A 90 -14.11 -2.75 5.36
N PHE A 91 -13.27 -1.70 5.39
CA PHE A 91 -12.38 -1.42 6.51
C PHE A 91 -13.12 -1.41 7.86
N TYR A 92 -14.24 -0.70 7.97
CA TYR A 92 -15.01 -0.67 9.21
C TYR A 92 -15.66 -2.02 9.51
N THR A 93 -16.15 -2.74 8.49
CA THR A 93 -16.73 -4.08 8.65
C THR A 93 -15.68 -5.07 9.17
N VAL A 94 -14.46 -5.04 8.65
CA VAL A 94 -13.36 -5.89 9.12
C VAL A 94 -12.99 -5.54 10.57
N ARG A 95 -12.89 -4.26 10.93
CA ARG A 95 -12.62 -3.84 12.30
C ARG A 95 -13.69 -4.34 13.27
N GLU A 96 -14.97 -4.14 12.97
CA GLU A 96 -16.09 -4.60 13.80
C GLU A 96 -16.07 -6.12 13.96
N ALA A 97 -15.95 -6.87 12.86
CA ALA A 97 -15.99 -8.32 12.88
C ALA A 97 -14.83 -8.97 13.65
N LEU A 98 -13.68 -8.32 13.70
CA LEU A 98 -12.48 -8.80 14.40
C LEU A 98 -12.30 -8.19 15.80
N GLY A 99 -13.24 -7.33 16.26
CA GLY A 99 -13.17 -6.65 17.56
C GLY A 99 -11.95 -5.73 17.67
N LEU A 100 -11.66 -4.97 16.62
CA LEU A 100 -10.51 -4.06 16.53
C LEU A 100 -10.94 -2.63 16.92
N ASP A 101 -11.31 -2.44 18.19
CA ASP A 101 -11.79 -1.17 18.71
C ASP A 101 -10.67 -0.13 18.83
N ASP A 102 -9.49 -0.54 19.30
CA ASP A 102 -8.29 0.27 19.49
C ASP A 102 -7.13 -0.32 18.69
N ILE A 103 -6.64 0.42 17.69
CA ILE A 103 -5.59 -0.06 16.77
C ILE A 103 -4.58 1.03 16.42
N HIS A 104 -3.45 0.58 15.87
CA HIS A 104 -2.64 1.37 14.96
C HIS A 104 -2.95 0.97 13.52
N LEU A 105 -2.87 1.92 12.60
CA LEU A 105 -3.09 1.69 11.19
C LEU A 105 -1.79 1.83 10.42
N PHE A 106 -1.57 0.96 9.45
CA PHE A 106 -0.52 1.06 8.44
C PHE A 106 -1.16 0.90 7.06
N GLY A 107 -0.80 1.73 6.11
CA GLY A 107 -1.23 1.59 4.72
C GLY A 107 -0.11 1.92 3.76
N ASN A 108 0.15 1.01 2.80
CA ASN A 108 1.13 1.24 1.75
C ASN A 108 0.44 1.61 0.44
N SER A 109 0.96 2.61 -0.27
CA SER A 109 0.47 3.02 -1.58
C SER A 109 -1.04 3.32 -1.55
N TRP A 110 -1.85 2.64 -2.36
CA TRP A 110 -3.31 2.72 -2.25
C TRP A 110 -3.81 2.43 -0.83
N GLY A 111 -3.20 1.50 -0.08
CA GLY A 111 -3.60 1.23 1.31
C GLY A 111 -3.47 2.46 2.22
N GLY A 112 -2.48 3.31 1.99
CA GLY A 112 -2.37 4.60 2.69
C GLY A 112 -3.39 5.62 2.20
N MET A 113 -3.70 5.64 0.89
CA MET A 113 -4.77 6.47 0.33
C MET A 113 -6.13 6.07 0.93
N LEU A 114 -6.43 4.77 0.99
CA LEU A 114 -7.61 4.23 1.65
C LEU A 114 -7.65 4.58 3.14
N GLY A 115 -6.52 4.41 3.85
CA GLY A 115 -6.40 4.79 5.26
C GLY A 115 -6.71 6.27 5.48
N MET A 116 -6.22 7.17 4.63
CA MET A 116 -6.55 8.61 4.70
C MET A 116 -8.06 8.85 4.52
N LEU A 117 -8.73 8.17 3.56
CA LEU A 117 -10.20 8.26 3.42
C LEU A 117 -10.94 7.80 4.68
N CYS A 118 -10.48 6.69 5.26
CA CYS A 118 -11.07 6.19 6.51
C CYS A 118 -10.91 7.21 7.64
N MET A 119 -9.71 7.76 7.83
CA MET A 119 -9.44 8.74 8.90
C MET A 119 -10.19 10.07 8.69
N MET A 120 -10.42 10.49 7.47
CA MET A 120 -11.27 11.64 7.16
C MET A 120 -12.76 11.39 7.47
N LYS A 121 -13.20 10.13 7.37
CA LYS A 121 -14.59 9.75 7.63
C LYS A 121 -14.86 9.54 9.12
N ASP A 122 -14.05 8.72 9.79
CA ASP A 122 -14.13 8.44 11.22
C ASP A 122 -12.80 7.85 11.70
N ASP A 123 -12.10 8.55 12.59
CA ASP A 123 -10.82 8.14 13.17
C ASP A 123 -10.96 7.46 14.55
N THR A 124 -12.20 7.20 15.01
CA THR A 124 -12.47 6.61 16.32
C THR A 124 -11.76 5.26 16.47
N GLY A 125 -11.01 5.12 17.58
CA GLY A 125 -10.26 3.91 17.91
C GLY A 125 -9.00 3.67 17.06
N VAL A 126 -8.55 4.66 16.26
CA VAL A 126 -7.24 4.63 15.60
C VAL A 126 -6.29 5.57 16.32
N ASN A 127 -5.26 5.00 16.96
CA ASN A 127 -4.38 5.76 17.85
C ASN A 127 -3.21 6.42 17.12
N SER A 128 -2.80 5.85 15.99
CA SER A 128 -1.82 6.44 15.08
C SER A 128 -1.90 5.78 13.71
N PHE A 129 -1.39 6.47 12.68
CA PHE A 129 -1.42 5.99 11.30
C PHE A 129 -0.06 6.17 10.60
N VAL A 130 0.47 5.07 10.07
CA VAL A 130 1.66 5.07 9.21
C VAL A 130 1.21 5.08 7.75
N ILE A 131 1.51 6.17 7.05
CA ILE A 131 1.21 6.40 5.63
C ILE A 131 2.46 6.08 4.83
N ASN A 132 2.52 4.88 4.26
CA ASN A 132 3.71 4.44 3.55
C ASN A 132 3.56 4.66 2.04
N SER A 133 4.42 5.52 1.49
CA SER A 133 4.58 5.72 0.03
C SER A 133 3.26 6.07 -0.69
N SER A 134 2.43 6.94 -0.10
CA SER A 134 1.06 7.20 -0.56
C SER A 134 0.85 8.66 -0.91
N PRO A 135 0.36 8.98 -2.13
CA PRO A 135 0.10 10.35 -2.55
C PRO A 135 -1.24 10.87 -2.03
N VAL A 136 -1.32 12.17 -1.79
CA VAL A 136 -2.58 12.90 -1.57
C VAL A 136 -3.19 13.41 -2.88
N ARG A 137 -2.42 13.36 -3.98
CA ARG A 137 -2.84 13.79 -5.31
C ARG A 137 -2.15 12.97 -6.38
N ILE A 138 -2.94 12.39 -7.29
CA ILE A 138 -2.40 11.57 -8.40
C ILE A 138 -1.61 12.41 -9.41
N GLN A 139 -2.00 13.64 -9.68
CA GLN A 139 -1.24 14.46 -10.64
C GLN A 139 0.21 14.67 -10.19
N THR A 140 0.45 14.89 -8.90
CA THR A 140 1.83 15.03 -8.36
C THR A 140 2.61 13.73 -8.51
N TRP A 141 1.96 12.57 -8.29
CA TRP A 141 2.55 11.26 -8.56
C TRP A 141 2.94 11.11 -10.03
N LEU A 142 2.03 11.39 -10.95
CA LEU A 142 2.27 11.26 -12.40
C LEU A 142 3.38 12.19 -12.89
N ASP A 143 3.41 13.43 -12.41
CA ASP A 143 4.45 14.39 -12.77
C ASP A 143 5.84 13.89 -12.37
N GLU A 144 5.94 13.29 -11.17
CA GLU A 144 7.18 12.72 -10.65
C GLU A 144 7.54 11.38 -11.29
N ALA A 145 6.60 10.47 -11.52
CA ALA A 145 6.85 9.23 -12.25
C ALA A 145 7.38 9.52 -13.67
N ASN A 146 6.75 10.45 -14.37
CA ASN A 146 7.22 10.91 -15.68
C ASN A 146 8.59 11.62 -15.61
N ARG A 147 8.93 12.27 -14.49
CA ARG A 147 10.27 12.80 -14.27
C ARG A 147 11.29 11.67 -14.10
N LEU A 148 10.97 10.63 -13.35
CA LEU A 148 11.83 9.46 -13.18
C LEU A 148 12.09 8.73 -14.50
N LEU A 149 11.08 8.59 -15.36
CA LEU A 149 11.24 7.99 -16.69
C LEU A 149 12.32 8.69 -17.53
N LYS A 150 12.50 10.00 -17.40
CA LYS A 150 13.52 10.76 -18.14
C LYS A 150 14.97 10.38 -17.79
N TYR A 151 15.17 9.67 -16.66
CA TYR A 151 16.49 9.16 -16.27
C TYR A 151 16.73 7.71 -16.71
N MET A 152 15.77 7.11 -17.41
CA MET A 152 15.95 5.81 -18.04
C MET A 152 16.68 5.92 -19.40
N PRO A 153 17.29 4.83 -19.91
CA PRO A 153 17.81 4.78 -21.27
C PRO A 153 16.76 5.21 -22.31
N GLN A 154 17.21 5.90 -23.37
CA GLN A 154 16.28 6.48 -24.35
C GLN A 154 15.42 5.42 -25.06
N ASP A 155 15.98 4.27 -25.40
CA ASP A 155 15.28 3.14 -25.99
C ASP A 155 14.16 2.59 -25.08
N MET A 156 14.36 2.59 -23.77
CA MET A 156 13.34 2.21 -22.79
C MET A 156 12.25 3.28 -22.67
N GLN A 157 12.61 4.56 -22.67
CA GLN A 157 11.63 5.65 -22.72
C GLN A 157 10.74 5.55 -23.96
N ASP A 158 11.35 5.30 -25.13
CA ASP A 158 10.64 5.16 -26.40
C ASP A 158 9.71 3.93 -26.38
N ALA A 159 10.14 2.82 -25.80
CA ALA A 159 9.33 1.61 -25.68
C ALA A 159 8.09 1.80 -24.78
N LEU A 160 8.23 2.49 -23.65
CA LEU A 160 7.10 2.80 -22.77
C LEU A 160 6.14 3.82 -23.40
N ALA A 161 6.67 4.85 -24.09
CA ALA A 161 5.84 5.80 -24.80
C ALA A 161 5.04 5.15 -25.94
N GLU A 162 5.63 4.18 -26.65
CA GLU A 162 4.92 3.41 -27.68
C GLU A 162 3.87 2.48 -27.07
N ALA A 163 4.17 1.83 -25.94
CA ALA A 163 3.22 1.00 -25.21
C ALA A 163 2.00 1.82 -24.76
N GLU A 164 2.22 3.02 -24.23
CA GLU A 164 1.17 3.94 -23.85
C GLU A 164 0.31 4.37 -25.06
N ARG A 165 0.96 4.77 -26.15
CA ARG A 165 0.28 5.21 -27.39
C ARG A 165 -0.60 4.13 -28.01
N THR A 166 -0.17 2.85 -27.93
CA THR A 166 -0.84 1.70 -28.56
C THR A 166 -1.75 0.93 -27.61
N GLY A 167 -1.59 1.11 -26.29
CA GLY A 167 -2.19 0.28 -25.26
C GLY A 167 -1.58 -1.13 -25.17
N ASN A 168 -0.45 -1.39 -25.86
CA ASN A 168 0.21 -2.68 -25.89
C ASN A 168 1.49 -2.70 -25.05
N TYR A 169 1.35 -3.09 -23.78
CA TYR A 169 2.45 -3.26 -22.84
C TYR A 169 3.09 -4.66 -22.90
N ASP A 170 2.62 -5.55 -23.79
CA ASP A 170 3.09 -6.94 -23.88
C ASP A 170 4.31 -7.14 -24.77
N THR A 171 4.84 -6.09 -25.40
CA THR A 171 6.06 -6.19 -26.22
C THR A 171 7.28 -6.50 -25.33
N PRO A 172 8.29 -7.25 -25.83
CA PRO A 172 9.50 -7.52 -25.06
C PRO A 172 10.23 -6.25 -24.60
N GLU A 173 10.23 -5.21 -25.43
CA GLU A 173 10.87 -3.91 -25.16
C GLU A 173 10.15 -3.18 -24.04
N ALA A 174 8.81 -3.14 -24.05
CA ALA A 174 8.01 -2.50 -23.02
C ALA A 174 8.14 -3.24 -21.68
N LYS A 175 8.12 -4.57 -21.70
CA LYS A 175 8.35 -5.40 -20.49
C LYS A 175 9.74 -5.18 -19.90
N ALA A 176 10.78 -5.15 -20.72
CA ALA A 176 12.14 -4.88 -20.24
C ALA A 176 12.28 -3.48 -19.64
N ALA A 177 11.62 -2.49 -20.25
CA ALA A 177 11.62 -1.12 -19.74
C ALA A 177 10.83 -0.99 -18.41
N ALA A 178 9.67 -1.65 -18.30
CA ALA A 178 8.92 -1.71 -17.07
C ALA A 178 9.71 -2.40 -15.95
N ASP A 179 10.33 -3.57 -16.22
CA ASP A 179 11.16 -4.28 -15.24
C ASP A 179 12.32 -3.41 -14.72
N GLU A 180 13.00 -2.64 -15.58
CA GLU A 180 14.05 -1.72 -15.15
C GLU A 180 13.52 -0.59 -14.28
N TYR A 181 12.34 -0.05 -14.58
CA TYR A 181 11.69 0.97 -13.73
C TYR A 181 11.29 0.38 -12.37
N TYR A 182 10.65 -0.79 -12.36
CA TYR A 182 10.23 -1.47 -11.14
C TYR A 182 11.43 -1.84 -10.27
N LYS A 183 12.52 -2.28 -10.89
CA LYS A 183 13.78 -2.53 -10.19
C LYS A 183 14.34 -1.28 -9.53
N ARG A 184 14.26 -0.12 -10.17
CA ARG A 184 14.81 1.13 -9.60
C ARG A 184 13.92 1.72 -8.52
N HIS A 185 12.59 1.69 -8.73
CA HIS A 185 11.68 2.56 -8.01
C HIS A 185 10.56 1.83 -7.25
N VAL A 186 10.30 0.55 -7.56
CA VAL A 186 9.18 -0.17 -6.95
C VAL A 186 9.64 -1.28 -6.02
N VAL A 187 10.34 -2.29 -6.53
CA VAL A 187 10.69 -3.51 -5.78
C VAL A 187 12.13 -3.54 -5.30
N GLY A 188 13.04 -2.92 -6.05
CA GLY A 188 14.49 -2.98 -5.81
C GLY A 188 15.18 -4.19 -6.47
N PHE A 189 14.42 -5.05 -7.13
CA PHE A 189 14.90 -6.27 -7.82
C PHE A 189 14.27 -6.36 -9.21
N SER A 190 15.04 -6.86 -10.19
CA SER A 190 14.46 -7.29 -11.47
C SER A 190 13.62 -8.55 -11.28
N GLU A 191 12.54 -8.69 -12.01
CA GLU A 191 11.64 -9.86 -11.94
C GLU A 191 12.39 -11.20 -12.14
N ASN A 192 13.46 -11.18 -12.91
CA ASN A 192 14.29 -12.34 -13.18
C ASN A 192 15.46 -12.53 -12.19
N ASP A 193 15.59 -11.71 -11.17
CA ASP A 193 16.62 -11.86 -10.15
C ASP A 193 16.32 -13.11 -9.29
N PRO A 194 17.31 -14.00 -9.09
CA PRO A 194 17.13 -15.18 -8.22
C PRO A 194 16.78 -14.83 -6.78
N ASN A 195 17.05 -13.59 -6.34
CA ASN A 195 16.70 -13.08 -5.02
C ASN A 195 15.39 -12.27 -5.03
N TYR A 196 14.64 -12.25 -6.14
CA TYR A 196 13.36 -11.54 -6.17
C TYR A 196 12.45 -12.03 -5.04
N PRO A 197 11.93 -11.13 -4.18
CA PRO A 197 11.23 -11.55 -2.97
C PRO A 197 9.99 -12.38 -3.27
N GLN A 198 9.93 -13.59 -2.71
CA GLN A 198 8.80 -14.52 -2.92
C GLN A 198 7.46 -13.88 -2.51
N MET A 199 7.44 -13.09 -1.43
CA MET A 199 6.24 -12.40 -0.96
C MET A 199 5.70 -11.39 -2.00
N VAL A 200 6.57 -10.71 -2.75
CA VAL A 200 6.17 -9.79 -3.83
C VAL A 200 5.61 -10.58 -5.01
N LYS A 201 6.28 -11.68 -5.38
CA LYS A 201 5.81 -12.55 -6.46
C LYS A 201 4.41 -13.13 -6.19
N GLU A 202 4.16 -13.52 -4.94
CA GLU A 202 2.84 -14.02 -4.51
C GLU A 202 1.78 -12.92 -4.55
N SER A 203 2.14 -11.67 -4.22
CA SER A 203 1.26 -10.52 -4.31
C SER A 203 0.84 -10.26 -5.75
N CYS A 204 1.80 -10.16 -6.66
CA CYS A 204 1.53 -9.95 -8.09
C CYS A 204 0.60 -11.01 -8.70
N ALA A 205 0.66 -12.26 -8.20
CA ALA A 205 -0.22 -13.33 -8.63
C ALA A 205 -1.68 -13.19 -8.16
N GLY A 206 -1.93 -12.33 -7.18
CA GLY A 206 -3.24 -12.07 -6.58
C GLY A 206 -3.93 -10.79 -7.07
N VAL A 207 -3.36 -10.09 -8.06
CA VAL A 207 -3.92 -8.81 -8.57
C VAL A 207 -5.30 -9.02 -9.15
N GLY A 208 -6.28 -8.23 -8.68
CA GLY A 208 -7.67 -8.28 -9.10
C GLY A 208 -7.98 -7.37 -10.29
N GLU A 209 -9.14 -7.61 -10.95
CA GLU A 209 -9.61 -6.77 -12.06
C GLU A 209 -9.79 -5.30 -11.67
N CYS A 210 -10.06 -5.04 -10.38
CA CYS A 210 -10.22 -3.68 -9.85
C CYS A 210 -8.97 -2.81 -10.07
N TYR A 211 -7.77 -3.40 -10.20
CA TYR A 211 -6.56 -2.65 -10.52
C TYR A 211 -6.70 -1.89 -11.86
N MET A 212 -7.11 -2.61 -12.91
CA MET A 212 -7.32 -1.99 -14.23
C MET A 212 -8.43 -0.93 -14.24
N ILE A 213 -9.49 -1.14 -13.44
CA ILE A 213 -10.63 -0.23 -13.34
C ILE A 213 -10.25 1.05 -12.59
N MET A 214 -9.46 0.94 -11.55
CA MET A 214 -9.11 2.05 -10.66
C MET A 214 -7.84 2.78 -11.10
N GLN A 215 -6.75 2.04 -11.33
CA GLN A 215 -5.43 2.57 -11.71
C GLN A 215 -5.29 2.67 -13.24
N GLY A 216 -5.37 1.54 -13.91
CA GLY A 216 -5.09 1.41 -15.34
C GLY A 216 -3.92 0.48 -15.61
N ALA A 217 -3.32 0.59 -16.79
CA ALA A 217 -2.34 -0.37 -17.28
C ALA A 217 -0.91 -0.18 -16.73
N SER A 218 -0.60 0.95 -16.11
CA SER A 218 0.76 1.22 -15.60
C SER A 218 0.77 2.26 -14.47
N GLU A 219 1.88 2.30 -13.72
CA GLU A 219 2.13 3.29 -12.68
C GLU A 219 2.43 4.69 -13.26
N PHE A 220 2.82 4.78 -14.53
CA PHE A 220 3.18 6.04 -15.19
C PHE A 220 1.99 6.78 -15.78
N VAL A 221 0.86 6.07 -15.98
CA VAL A 221 -0.34 6.59 -16.62
C VAL A 221 -1.57 6.05 -15.91
N VAL A 222 -2.25 6.92 -15.16
CA VAL A 222 -3.48 6.56 -14.48
C VAL A 222 -4.67 6.88 -15.39
N THR A 223 -5.26 5.85 -15.98
CA THR A 223 -6.42 5.96 -16.89
C THR A 223 -7.74 5.58 -16.21
N GLY A 224 -7.66 4.91 -15.07
CA GLY A 224 -8.81 4.45 -14.32
C GLY A 224 -9.49 5.55 -13.49
N LYS A 225 -10.35 5.16 -12.57
CA LYS A 225 -11.14 6.07 -11.73
C LYS A 225 -10.28 6.96 -10.82
N MET A 226 -9.05 6.55 -10.53
CA MET A 226 -8.12 7.30 -9.67
C MET A 226 -7.47 8.50 -10.37
N ARG A 227 -7.63 8.67 -11.68
CA ARG A 227 -6.98 9.75 -12.46
C ARG A 227 -7.23 11.16 -11.91
N ASP A 228 -8.38 11.38 -11.29
CA ASP A 228 -8.79 12.69 -10.74
C ASP A 228 -8.66 12.72 -9.20
N TRP A 229 -7.89 11.77 -8.61
CA TRP A 229 -7.68 11.71 -7.17
C TRP A 229 -6.97 12.96 -6.65
N ASP A 230 -7.64 13.69 -5.77
CA ASP A 230 -7.10 14.84 -5.06
C ASP A 230 -7.84 15.00 -3.73
N ILE A 231 -7.16 14.65 -2.62
CA ILE A 231 -7.73 14.73 -1.27
C ILE A 231 -7.00 15.75 -0.38
N ARG A 232 -6.22 16.66 -0.98
CA ARG A 232 -5.40 17.64 -0.25
C ARG A 232 -6.18 18.49 0.75
N GLU A 233 -7.40 18.86 0.44
CA GLU A 233 -8.25 19.61 1.37
C GLU A 233 -8.79 18.73 2.50
N GLY A 234 -9.14 17.48 2.19
CA GLY A 234 -9.68 16.53 3.16
C GLY A 234 -8.68 16.11 4.22
N VAL A 235 -7.42 15.82 3.83
CA VAL A 235 -6.40 15.33 4.78
C VAL A 235 -6.05 16.31 5.90
N LYS A 236 -6.34 17.59 5.73
CA LYS A 236 -6.22 18.62 6.78
C LYS A 236 -7.14 18.36 7.99
N SER A 237 -8.16 17.50 7.82
CA SER A 237 -9.08 17.14 8.90
C SER A 237 -8.59 15.95 9.75
N ILE A 238 -7.56 15.23 9.33
CA ILE A 238 -6.97 14.11 10.08
C ILE A 238 -6.31 14.67 11.35
N LYS A 239 -6.73 14.13 12.52
CA LYS A 239 -6.30 14.66 13.82
C LYS A 239 -5.39 13.72 14.60
N ILE A 240 -5.38 12.46 14.21
CA ILE A 240 -4.53 11.45 14.86
C ILE A 240 -3.07 11.64 14.47
N PRO A 241 -2.12 11.26 15.34
CA PRO A 241 -0.70 11.25 15.00
C PRO A 241 -0.44 10.41 13.75
N CYS A 242 0.26 10.98 12.77
CA CYS A 242 0.62 10.31 11.53
C CYS A 242 2.14 10.27 11.34
N MET A 243 2.62 9.25 10.66
CA MET A 243 3.97 9.18 10.14
C MET A 243 3.93 8.84 8.65
N ALA A 244 4.46 9.72 7.81
CA ALA A 244 4.81 9.34 6.45
C ALA A 244 6.09 8.50 6.48
N LEU A 245 6.07 7.34 5.80
CA LEU A 245 7.23 6.47 5.62
C LEU A 245 7.47 6.31 4.12
N SER A 246 8.67 6.61 3.64
CA SER A 246 8.98 6.46 2.20
C SER A 246 10.47 6.26 1.96
N GLY A 247 10.83 5.89 0.75
CA GLY A 247 12.22 5.76 0.32
C GLY A 247 12.72 6.94 -0.50
N THR A 248 14.05 7.09 -0.62
CA THR A 248 14.63 8.12 -1.51
C THR A 248 14.57 7.70 -2.98
N ASP A 249 14.46 6.40 -3.26
CA ASP A 249 14.43 5.82 -4.61
C ASP A 249 13.01 5.38 -5.03
N ASP A 250 12.03 5.68 -4.17
CA ASP A 250 10.61 5.39 -4.34
C ASP A 250 10.02 6.12 -5.57
N GLU A 251 9.12 5.45 -6.29
CA GLU A 251 8.32 6.12 -7.34
C GLU A 251 7.36 7.15 -6.75
N GLY A 252 6.84 6.91 -5.53
CA GLY A 252 6.26 7.94 -4.68
C GLY A 252 7.34 8.84 -4.12
N THR A 253 7.95 9.65 -4.98
CA THR A 253 9.17 10.42 -4.67
C THR A 253 9.03 11.24 -3.39
N PRO A 254 10.14 11.62 -2.75
CA PRO A 254 10.09 12.53 -1.60
C PRO A 254 9.30 13.81 -1.85
N TYR A 255 9.25 14.30 -3.10
CA TYR A 255 8.45 15.47 -3.45
C TYR A 255 6.94 15.18 -3.37
N THR A 256 6.52 14.01 -3.87
CA THR A 256 5.13 13.55 -3.80
C THR A 256 4.67 13.34 -2.36
N ILE A 257 5.49 12.66 -1.55
CA ILE A 257 5.13 12.35 -0.16
C ILE A 257 5.10 13.60 0.72
N LYS A 258 6.02 14.53 0.47
CA LYS A 258 6.07 15.81 1.20
C LYS A 258 4.79 16.61 1.09
N GLU A 259 4.05 16.54 -0.01
CA GLU A 259 2.75 17.21 -0.15
C GLU A 259 1.77 16.76 0.95
N GLY A 260 1.70 15.45 1.24
CA GLY A 260 0.88 14.92 2.34
C GLY A 260 1.39 15.32 3.72
N VAL A 261 2.71 15.23 3.93
CA VAL A 261 3.35 15.62 5.20
C VAL A 261 3.05 17.08 5.56
N ASP A 262 3.12 17.98 4.58
CA ASP A 262 2.87 19.41 4.81
C ASP A 262 1.39 19.74 5.08
N LEU A 263 0.46 18.88 4.67
CA LEU A 263 -0.98 19.13 4.77
C LEU A 263 -1.64 18.47 5.99
N ILE A 264 -1.14 17.31 6.43
CA ILE A 264 -1.66 16.59 7.60
C ILE A 264 -1.11 17.26 8.86
N PRO A 265 -1.96 17.74 9.79
CA PRO A 265 -1.53 18.61 10.89
C PRO A 265 -0.49 18.03 11.85
N ASP A 266 -0.57 16.73 12.15
CA ASP A 266 0.36 16.00 13.05
C ASP A 266 1.00 14.85 12.30
N CYS A 267 1.88 15.16 11.34
CA CYS A 267 2.56 14.20 10.50
C CYS A 267 4.08 14.37 10.57
N GLU A 268 4.76 13.40 11.15
CA GLU A 268 6.21 13.30 11.03
C GLU A 268 6.61 12.50 9.78
N TRP A 269 7.87 12.57 9.37
CA TRP A 269 8.34 11.89 8.17
C TRP A 269 9.63 11.13 8.42
N THR A 270 9.57 9.82 8.15
CA THR A 270 10.76 8.95 8.10
C THR A 270 11.08 8.64 6.65
N LEU A 271 12.28 9.04 6.20
CA LEU A 271 12.78 8.81 4.86
C LEU A 271 13.93 7.80 4.90
N ILE A 272 13.75 6.64 4.25
CA ILE A 272 14.76 5.58 4.22
C ILE A 272 15.64 5.75 2.98
N GLN A 273 16.95 5.90 3.21
CA GLN A 273 17.92 6.10 2.15
C GLN A 273 18.06 4.87 1.27
N GLY A 274 17.89 5.02 -0.06
CA GLY A 274 18.02 3.94 -1.05
C GLY A 274 16.83 2.99 -1.14
N ALA A 275 15.80 3.18 -0.32
CA ALA A 275 14.63 2.32 -0.38
C ALA A 275 13.71 2.69 -1.55
N PRO A 276 13.20 1.68 -2.30
CA PRO A 276 12.17 1.85 -3.31
C PRO A 276 10.76 1.84 -2.68
N HIS A 277 9.71 1.79 -3.51
CA HIS A 277 8.30 1.82 -3.10
C HIS A 277 7.91 0.72 -2.11
N ILE A 278 8.35 -0.52 -2.36
CA ILE A 278 8.18 -1.65 -1.45
C ILE A 278 9.42 -1.73 -0.54
N ALA A 279 9.62 -0.69 0.28
CA ALA A 279 10.81 -0.53 1.12
C ALA A 279 11.09 -1.73 2.02
N ASN A 280 10.07 -2.38 2.54
CA ASN A 280 10.20 -3.57 3.41
C ASN A 280 10.78 -4.81 2.69
N ALA A 281 10.83 -4.82 1.36
CA ALA A 281 11.48 -5.90 0.60
C ALA A 281 13.02 -5.76 0.59
N THR A 282 13.53 -4.53 0.66
CA THR A 282 14.96 -4.22 0.56
C THR A 282 15.55 -3.73 1.88
N HIS A 283 14.76 -3.05 2.72
CA HIS A 283 15.14 -2.41 3.97
C HIS A 283 14.22 -2.85 5.13
N PRO A 284 14.06 -4.18 5.36
CA PRO A 284 13.08 -4.69 6.33
C PRO A 284 13.32 -4.19 7.75
N GLU A 285 14.58 -4.13 8.19
CA GLU A 285 14.92 -3.74 9.56
C GLU A 285 14.62 -2.25 9.82
N GLU A 286 14.98 -1.38 8.89
CA GLU A 286 14.69 0.05 8.98
C GLU A 286 13.18 0.31 8.98
N CYS A 287 12.42 -0.41 8.15
CA CYS A 287 10.97 -0.32 8.12
C CYS A 287 10.33 -0.76 9.43
N LEU A 288 10.73 -1.91 9.98
CA LEU A 288 10.21 -2.43 11.23
C LEU A 288 10.55 -1.50 12.41
N GLN A 289 11.78 -0.98 12.46
CA GLN A 289 12.20 -0.04 13.50
C GLN A 289 11.44 1.29 13.40
N ALA A 290 11.24 1.82 12.21
CA ALA A 290 10.50 3.06 11.99
C ALA A 290 9.04 2.90 12.43
N VAL A 291 8.37 1.84 11.96
CA VAL A 291 6.95 1.58 12.28
C VAL A 291 6.77 1.36 13.78
N GLU A 292 7.49 0.41 14.39
CA GLU A 292 7.35 0.12 15.83
C GLU A 292 7.77 1.32 16.68
N GLY A 293 8.86 2.01 16.33
CA GLY A 293 9.32 3.19 17.05
C GLY A 293 8.33 4.34 17.05
N PHE A 294 7.53 4.47 15.98
CA PHE A 294 6.46 5.44 15.89
C PHE A 294 5.22 5.00 16.69
N ILE A 295 4.63 3.85 16.34
CA ILE A 295 3.32 3.45 16.89
C ILE A 295 3.39 3.17 18.41
N SER A 296 4.51 2.68 18.93
CA SER A 296 4.67 2.38 20.36
C SER A 296 4.59 3.62 21.26
N ARG A 297 4.68 4.82 20.72
CA ARG A 297 4.46 6.07 21.49
C ARG A 297 3.00 6.34 21.82
N PHE A 298 2.09 5.61 21.18
CA PHE A 298 0.64 5.78 21.25
C PHE A 298 -0.11 4.52 21.71
N ASP A 299 0.63 3.54 22.24
CA ASP A 299 0.09 2.33 22.88
C ASP A 299 -0.76 2.62 24.11
#